data_5912dc6b49247143cd36c6fec600c70f
#
_entry.id   5912dc6b49247143cd36c6fec600c70f
#
_cell.length_a   1.000
_cell.length_b   1.000
_cell.length_c   1.000
_cell.angle_alpha   90.00
_cell.angle_beta   90.00
_cell.angle_gamma   90.00
#
_symmetry.space_group_name_H-M   'P 1'
#
loop_
_entity.id
_entity.type
_entity.pdbx_description
1 polymer ?
#
loop_
_entity_poly.entity_id
_entity_poly.type
_entity_poly.pdbx_seq_one_letter_code
_entity_poly.pdbx_strand_id
1 'polypeptide(L)'
;MADLKPGDMAPDFELMNQDKNKVKLSDYRGKKKVMLLFYPMDFSPTCTQEHCTFGPAFDKLNGPDAETVIFGVSTDSPFCHAAFRKQYDIPYDLLADTSRKMVKEYGMFAGEEPYNCSKRGTVIVGRDGRIVFYKEQPMREPRQLEEMEKAAMIDDLLAQRDNEGGERLGASR
;
A
#
# COMPACT_ATOMS: atom_id res chain seq x y z
N MET A 1 10.70 17.43 2.01
CA MET A 1 9.92 16.34 1.38
C MET A 1 10.64 15.03 1.61
N ALA A 2 9.92 13.99 2.00
CA ALA A 2 10.54 12.69 2.21
C ALA A 2 10.95 12.08 0.87
N ASP A 3 12.22 11.81 0.70
CA ASP A 3 12.78 11.10 -0.45
C ASP A 3 12.92 9.61 -0.07
N LEU A 4 11.76 8.98 0.17
CA LEU A 4 11.68 7.59 0.61
C LEU A 4 12.04 6.63 -0.52
N LYS A 5 12.78 5.59 -0.15
CA LYS A 5 13.21 4.53 -1.07
C LYS A 5 13.23 3.17 -0.37
N PRO A 6 13.30 2.08 -1.12
CA PRO A 6 13.51 0.76 -0.53
C PRO A 6 14.71 0.74 0.41
N GLY A 7 14.53 0.11 1.57
CA GLY A 7 15.50 0.06 2.67
C GLY A 7 15.24 1.07 3.80
N ASP A 8 14.54 2.17 3.52
CA ASP A 8 14.19 3.14 4.56
C ASP A 8 13.10 2.61 5.49
N MET A 9 13.11 3.02 6.75
CA MET A 9 12.00 2.76 7.65
C MET A 9 10.76 3.50 7.16
N ALA A 10 9.65 2.78 7.01
CA ALA A 10 8.38 3.39 6.65
C ALA A 10 7.89 4.29 7.81
N PRO A 11 7.48 5.55 7.53
CA PRO A 11 6.85 6.38 8.56
C PRO A 11 5.62 5.69 9.16
N ASP A 12 5.54 5.62 10.49
CA ASP A 12 4.36 5.07 11.15
C ASP A 12 3.15 6.00 10.95
N PHE A 13 1.96 5.43 10.93
CA PHE A 13 0.72 6.19 10.84
C PHE A 13 -0.36 5.56 11.70
N GLU A 14 -1.33 6.36 12.09
CA GLU A 14 -2.62 5.95 12.66
C GLU A 14 -3.72 6.69 11.93
N LEU A 15 -4.53 5.98 11.15
CA LEU A 15 -5.62 6.53 10.34
C LEU A 15 -6.91 5.77 10.60
N MET A 16 -8.05 6.43 10.38
CA MET A 16 -9.35 5.77 10.38
C MET A 16 -9.58 5.08 9.04
N ASN A 17 -10.15 3.87 9.09
CA ASN A 17 -10.72 3.22 7.91
C ASN A 17 -12.16 3.70 7.64
N GLN A 18 -12.83 3.12 6.63
CA GLN A 18 -14.22 3.43 6.26
C GLN A 18 -15.24 3.21 7.39
N ASP A 19 -14.93 2.35 8.34
CA ASP A 19 -15.79 2.05 9.51
C ASP A 19 -15.43 2.90 10.75
N LYS A 20 -14.51 3.85 10.58
CA LYS A 20 -13.97 4.72 11.63
C LYS A 20 -13.17 3.97 12.70
N ASN A 21 -12.70 2.76 12.39
CA ASN A 21 -11.74 2.04 13.21
C ASN A 21 -10.33 2.54 12.94
N LYS A 22 -9.54 2.67 13.98
CA LYS A 22 -8.13 3.08 13.87
C LYS A 22 -7.27 1.95 13.34
N VAL A 23 -6.46 2.26 12.34
CA VAL A 23 -5.47 1.37 11.74
C VAL A 23 -4.09 1.99 11.91
N LYS A 24 -3.16 1.23 12.45
CA LYS A 24 -1.80 1.65 12.74
C LYS A 24 -0.81 0.73 12.03
N LEU A 25 0.17 1.31 11.32
CA LEU A 25 1.17 0.52 10.60
C LEU A 25 1.98 -0.39 11.53
N SER A 26 2.40 0.14 12.67
CA SER A 26 3.21 -0.59 13.65
C SER A 26 2.54 -1.86 14.21
N ASP A 27 1.22 -1.97 14.14
CA ASP A 27 0.49 -3.19 14.58
C ASP A 27 0.79 -4.41 13.70
N TYR A 28 1.27 -4.21 12.49
CA TYR A 28 1.64 -5.26 11.53
C TYR A 28 3.11 -5.66 11.57
N ARG A 29 3.94 -4.88 12.24
CA ARG A 29 5.38 -5.12 12.33
C ARG A 29 5.68 -6.47 12.99
N GLY A 30 6.54 -7.26 12.35
CA GLY A 30 6.85 -8.62 12.76
C GLY A 30 5.78 -9.66 12.43
N LYS A 31 4.67 -9.26 11.80
CA LYS A 31 3.53 -10.12 11.51
C LYS A 31 3.23 -10.24 10.03
N LYS A 32 3.01 -9.13 9.34
CA LYS A 32 2.55 -9.09 7.95
C LYS A 32 3.24 -7.99 7.17
N LYS A 33 3.37 -8.19 5.86
CA LYS A 33 3.65 -7.10 4.90
C LYS A 33 2.43 -6.20 4.76
N VAL A 34 2.66 -4.93 4.47
CA VAL A 34 1.59 -3.95 4.23
C VAL A 34 1.77 -3.30 2.87
N MET A 35 0.78 -3.48 2.00
CA MET A 35 0.73 -2.83 0.69
C MET A 35 -0.19 -1.61 0.78
N LEU A 36 0.38 -0.45 0.52
CA LEU A 36 -0.31 0.84 0.52
C LEU A 36 -0.55 1.28 -0.92
N LEU A 37 -1.81 1.37 -1.30
CA LEU A 37 -2.25 1.85 -2.61
C LEU A 37 -2.71 3.30 -2.48
N PHE A 38 -1.79 4.25 -2.68
CA PHE A 38 -2.11 5.67 -2.70
C PHE A 38 -2.86 6.01 -4.00
N TYR A 39 -3.98 6.71 -3.90
CA TYR A 39 -4.77 7.14 -5.06
C TYR A 39 -5.39 8.52 -4.82
N PRO A 40 -5.71 9.28 -5.91
CA PRO A 40 -6.17 10.66 -5.79
C PRO A 40 -7.49 10.85 -5.04
N MET A 41 -8.56 10.19 -5.50
CA MET A 41 -9.91 10.42 -4.97
C MET A 41 -10.85 9.25 -5.21
N ASP A 42 -11.71 9.01 -4.23
CA ASP A 42 -12.89 8.15 -4.38
C ASP A 42 -13.76 8.63 -5.54
N PHE A 43 -14.42 7.70 -6.22
CA PHE A 43 -15.33 7.95 -7.35
C PHE A 43 -14.70 8.60 -8.59
N SER A 44 -13.42 8.94 -8.61
CA SER A 44 -12.79 9.39 -9.85
C SER A 44 -12.66 8.23 -10.85
N PRO A 45 -12.74 8.49 -12.19
CA PRO A 45 -12.82 7.42 -13.18
C PRO A 45 -11.68 6.40 -13.11
N THR A 46 -10.44 6.85 -13.09
CA THR A 46 -9.25 5.97 -13.04
C THR A 46 -9.15 5.20 -11.73
N CYS A 47 -9.45 5.85 -10.60
CA CYS A 47 -9.42 5.18 -9.30
C CYS A 47 -10.51 4.12 -9.19
N THR A 48 -11.72 4.41 -9.66
CA THR A 48 -12.82 3.45 -9.70
C THR A 48 -12.47 2.24 -10.56
N GLN A 49 -11.94 2.45 -11.76
CA GLN A 49 -11.49 1.38 -12.65
C GLN A 49 -10.43 0.51 -11.98
N GLU A 50 -9.47 1.10 -11.32
CA GLU A 50 -8.37 0.41 -10.65
C GLU A 50 -8.87 -0.49 -9.51
N HIS A 51 -9.71 0.06 -8.62
CA HIS A 51 -10.28 -0.72 -7.53
C HIS A 51 -11.21 -1.84 -8.01
N CYS A 52 -11.96 -1.62 -9.08
CA CYS A 52 -12.77 -2.67 -9.71
C CYS A 52 -11.90 -3.79 -10.33
N THR A 53 -10.70 -3.48 -10.79
CA THR A 53 -9.75 -4.48 -11.30
C THR A 53 -9.09 -5.27 -10.17
N PHE A 54 -8.70 -4.60 -9.10
CA PHE A 54 -7.98 -5.23 -7.99
C PHE A 54 -8.89 -6.00 -7.04
N GLY A 55 -10.15 -5.60 -6.90
CA GLY A 55 -11.10 -6.29 -6.05
C GLY A 55 -11.17 -7.80 -6.33
N PRO A 56 -11.46 -8.25 -7.56
CA PRO A 56 -11.50 -9.67 -7.90
C PRO A 56 -10.16 -10.40 -7.78
N ALA A 57 -9.04 -9.66 -7.85
CA ALA A 57 -7.69 -10.22 -7.73
C ALA A 57 -7.14 -10.18 -6.29
N PHE A 58 -7.93 -9.74 -5.35
CA PHE A 58 -7.52 -9.54 -3.95
C PHE A 58 -6.86 -10.78 -3.34
N ASP A 59 -7.45 -11.95 -3.55
CA ASP A 59 -6.92 -13.21 -3.00
C ASP A 59 -5.52 -13.54 -3.54
N LYS A 60 -5.22 -13.17 -4.79
CA LYS A 60 -3.89 -13.35 -5.37
C LYS A 60 -2.86 -12.41 -4.76
N LEU A 61 -3.25 -11.16 -4.52
CA LEU A 61 -2.38 -10.14 -3.93
C LEU A 61 -2.13 -10.38 -2.44
N ASN A 62 -3.14 -10.89 -1.76
CA ASN A 62 -3.07 -11.19 -0.32
C ASN A 62 -2.33 -12.52 -0.03
N GLY A 63 -2.28 -13.42 -1.01
CA GLY A 63 -1.70 -14.76 -0.87
C GLY A 63 -2.57 -15.73 -0.06
N PRO A 64 -2.33 -17.03 -0.20
CA PRO A 64 -3.16 -18.06 0.45
C PRO A 64 -3.11 -18.01 1.98
N ASP A 65 -2.03 -17.52 2.54
CA ASP A 65 -1.83 -17.41 3.99
C ASP A 65 -2.14 -16.00 4.53
N ALA A 66 -2.72 -15.13 3.71
CA ALA A 66 -3.03 -13.73 4.05
C ALA A 66 -1.83 -12.98 4.66
N GLU A 67 -0.64 -13.19 4.10
CA GLU A 67 0.61 -12.61 4.61
C GLU A 67 0.78 -11.13 4.28
N THR A 68 0.01 -10.63 3.30
CA THR A 68 0.03 -9.22 2.89
C THR A 68 -1.32 -8.57 3.19
N VAL A 69 -1.30 -7.50 3.96
CA VAL A 69 -2.46 -6.64 4.17
C VAL A 69 -2.44 -5.52 3.15
N ILE A 70 -3.58 -5.26 2.51
CA ILE A 70 -3.72 -4.22 1.49
C ILE A 70 -4.60 -3.11 2.03
N PHE A 71 -4.15 -1.87 1.89
CA PHE A 71 -4.92 -0.67 2.19
C PHE A 71 -4.93 0.28 1.00
N GLY A 72 -6.12 0.77 0.64
CA GLY A 72 -6.22 1.98 -0.16
C GLY A 72 -6.00 3.21 0.72
N VAL A 73 -5.33 4.23 0.22
CA VAL A 73 -5.05 5.47 0.95
C VAL A 73 -5.38 6.67 0.08
N SER A 74 -6.27 7.52 0.55
CA SER A 74 -6.54 8.82 -0.06
C SER A 74 -6.83 9.88 1.01
N THR A 75 -7.04 11.11 0.57
CA THR A 75 -7.38 12.23 1.47
C THR A 75 -8.89 12.40 1.65
N ASP A 76 -9.69 11.48 1.14
CA ASP A 76 -11.14 11.44 1.33
C ASP A 76 -11.51 11.11 2.79
N SER A 77 -12.72 11.47 3.18
CA SER A 77 -13.25 11.18 4.51
C SER A 77 -13.63 9.70 4.70
N PRO A 78 -13.71 9.20 5.95
CA PRO A 78 -14.23 7.86 6.20
C PRO A 78 -15.64 7.63 5.66
N PHE A 79 -16.47 8.67 5.63
CA PHE A 79 -17.83 8.60 5.07
C PHE A 79 -17.82 8.39 3.55
N CYS A 80 -16.95 9.10 2.84
CA CYS A 80 -16.77 8.92 1.41
C CYS A 80 -16.23 7.51 1.11
N HIS A 81 -15.22 7.07 1.84
CA HIS A 81 -14.67 5.71 1.75
C HIS A 81 -15.71 4.63 1.98
N ALA A 82 -16.60 4.79 2.96
CA ALA A 82 -17.66 3.83 3.22
C ALA A 82 -18.62 3.68 2.03
N ALA A 83 -19.02 4.80 1.44
CA ALA A 83 -19.88 4.80 0.25
C ALA A 83 -19.17 4.19 -0.96
N PHE A 84 -17.92 4.56 -1.19
CA PHE A 84 -17.10 4.08 -2.31
C PHE A 84 -16.85 2.57 -2.22
N ARG A 85 -16.39 2.10 -1.07
CA ARG A 85 -16.14 0.68 -0.81
C ARG A 85 -17.40 -0.17 -1.01
N LYS A 86 -18.54 0.30 -0.49
CA LYS A 86 -19.82 -0.39 -0.63
C LYS A 86 -20.31 -0.45 -2.07
N GLN A 87 -20.22 0.66 -2.80
CA GLN A 87 -20.72 0.73 -4.17
C GLN A 87 -19.97 -0.19 -5.12
N TYR A 88 -18.67 -0.33 -4.95
CA TYR A 88 -17.79 -1.10 -5.84
C TYR A 88 -17.30 -2.42 -5.24
N ASP A 89 -17.83 -2.81 -4.09
CA ASP A 89 -17.49 -4.05 -3.39
C ASP A 89 -15.98 -4.25 -3.23
N ILE A 90 -15.30 -3.19 -2.77
CA ILE A 90 -13.86 -3.20 -2.57
C ILE A 90 -13.52 -4.06 -1.34
N PRO A 91 -12.70 -5.13 -1.46
CA PRO A 91 -12.51 -6.11 -0.39
C PRO A 91 -11.50 -5.71 0.69
N TYR A 92 -10.75 -4.64 0.50
CA TYR A 92 -9.76 -4.12 1.46
C TYR A 92 -10.20 -2.81 2.07
N ASP A 93 -9.61 -2.46 3.22
CA ASP A 93 -9.90 -1.22 3.91
C ASP A 93 -9.34 0.01 3.17
N LEU A 94 -10.06 1.10 3.26
CA LEU A 94 -9.67 2.41 2.74
C LEU A 94 -9.35 3.33 3.91
N LEU A 95 -8.13 3.85 3.95
CA LEU A 95 -7.63 4.72 5.00
C LEU A 95 -7.80 6.19 4.64
N ALA A 96 -8.35 6.96 5.57
CA ALA A 96 -8.70 8.36 5.39
C ALA A 96 -7.61 9.28 5.95
N ASP A 97 -6.72 9.78 5.09
CA ASP A 97 -5.71 10.76 5.46
C ASP A 97 -6.22 12.21 5.25
N THR A 98 -7.29 12.56 5.97
CA THR A 98 -7.93 13.88 5.84
C THR A 98 -7.02 15.04 6.23
N SER A 99 -6.05 14.81 7.08
CA SER A 99 -5.03 15.78 7.47
C SER A 99 -3.92 15.97 6.43
N ARG A 100 -3.81 15.06 5.48
CA ARG A 100 -2.73 14.98 4.49
C ARG A 100 -1.34 14.74 5.07
N LYS A 101 -1.26 14.37 6.33
CA LYS A 101 0.00 14.12 7.01
C LYS A 101 0.72 12.92 6.40
N MET A 102 0.04 11.78 6.26
CA MET A 102 0.62 10.57 5.73
C MET A 102 1.06 10.73 4.27
N VAL A 103 0.21 11.28 3.41
CA VAL A 103 0.59 11.46 1.99
C VAL A 103 1.80 12.39 1.82
N LYS A 104 1.98 13.38 2.70
CA LYS A 104 3.17 14.23 2.73
C LYS A 104 4.40 13.47 3.23
N GLU A 105 4.31 12.73 4.31
CA GLU A 105 5.40 11.94 4.87
C GLU A 105 5.88 10.84 3.92
N TYR A 106 4.98 10.27 3.13
CA TYR A 106 5.29 9.25 2.13
C TYR A 106 5.71 9.81 0.76
N GLY A 107 5.79 11.13 0.60
CA GLY A 107 6.13 11.77 -0.69
C GLY A 107 5.03 11.65 -1.75
N MET A 108 3.81 11.32 -1.33
CA MET A 108 2.65 11.07 -2.20
C MET A 108 1.67 12.26 -2.25
N PHE A 109 2.06 13.43 -1.79
CA PHE A 109 1.22 14.63 -1.89
C PHE A 109 1.31 15.25 -3.27
N ALA A 110 0.17 15.42 -3.96
CA ALA A 110 0.12 15.94 -5.33
C ALA A 110 0.18 17.48 -5.41
N GLY A 111 0.14 18.17 -4.27
CA GLY A 111 0.05 19.63 -4.22
C GLY A 111 -1.36 20.11 -3.87
N GLU A 112 -1.48 21.41 -3.61
CA GLU A 112 -2.74 22.03 -3.20
C GLU A 112 -3.72 22.17 -4.38
N GLU A 113 -3.20 22.40 -5.57
CA GLU A 113 -3.99 22.56 -6.79
C GLU A 113 -3.85 21.35 -7.73
N PRO A 114 -4.91 21.00 -8.46
CA PRO A 114 -6.28 21.53 -8.36
C PRO A 114 -7.13 20.87 -7.26
N TYR A 115 -6.72 19.75 -6.68
CA TYR A 115 -7.57 18.94 -5.81
C TYR A 115 -7.06 18.72 -4.39
N ASN A 116 -5.87 19.19 -4.07
CA ASN A 116 -5.27 19.02 -2.74
C ASN A 116 -5.31 17.55 -2.25
N CYS A 117 -4.89 16.64 -3.10
CA CYS A 117 -5.07 15.20 -2.93
C CYS A 117 -3.75 14.41 -2.97
N SER A 118 -3.87 13.08 -2.88
CA SER A 118 -2.75 12.16 -3.06
C SER A 118 -2.37 12.00 -4.53
N LYS A 119 -1.09 11.75 -4.78
CA LYS A 119 -0.63 11.14 -6.03
C LYS A 119 -1.12 9.69 -6.12
N ARG A 120 -0.95 9.08 -7.29
CA ARG A 120 -1.07 7.64 -7.47
C ARG A 120 0.29 7.00 -7.24
N GLY A 121 0.36 6.04 -6.36
CA GLY A 121 1.60 5.34 -6.07
C GLY A 121 1.39 4.12 -5.19
N THR A 122 2.39 3.24 -5.15
CA THR A 122 2.38 2.02 -4.36
C THR A 122 3.59 1.98 -3.46
N VAL A 123 3.38 1.70 -2.19
CA VAL A 123 4.45 1.45 -1.22
C VAL A 123 4.16 0.11 -0.54
N ILE A 124 5.16 -0.78 -0.52
CA ILE A 124 5.06 -2.03 0.23
C ILE A 124 6.06 -1.96 1.38
N VAL A 125 5.56 -2.22 2.56
CA VAL A 125 6.33 -2.28 3.80
C VAL A 125 6.51 -3.74 4.19
N GLY A 126 7.76 -4.17 4.34
CA GLY A 126 8.11 -5.52 4.80
C GLY A 126 7.78 -5.73 6.27
N ARG A 127 7.86 -6.98 6.73
CA ARG A 127 7.59 -7.36 8.14
C ARG A 127 8.50 -6.65 9.14
N ASP A 128 9.71 -6.29 8.74
CA ASP A 128 10.66 -5.54 9.57
C ASP A 128 10.35 -4.03 9.69
N GLY A 129 9.32 -3.55 8.97
CA GLY A 129 8.92 -2.15 8.94
C GLY A 129 9.68 -1.31 7.92
N ARG A 130 10.54 -1.91 7.10
CA ARG A 130 11.24 -1.21 6.02
C ARG A 130 10.47 -1.26 4.71
N ILE A 131 10.59 -0.20 3.92
CA ILE A 131 10.05 -0.16 2.58
C ILE A 131 10.81 -1.17 1.70
N VAL A 132 10.09 -2.05 1.04
CA VAL A 132 10.64 -3.02 0.07
C VAL A 132 10.29 -2.68 -1.37
N PHE A 133 9.25 -1.87 -1.58
CA PHE A 133 8.84 -1.37 -2.89
C PHE A 133 8.28 0.04 -2.78
N TYR A 134 8.69 0.92 -3.69
CA TYR A 134 8.20 2.30 -3.78
C TYR A 134 8.09 2.70 -5.24
N LYS A 135 6.88 3.04 -5.68
CA LYS A 135 6.65 3.52 -7.05
C LYS A 135 5.57 4.59 -7.08
N GLU A 136 5.91 5.75 -7.64
CA GLU A 136 4.95 6.78 -8.04
C GLU A 136 4.51 6.52 -9.48
N GLN A 137 3.25 6.78 -9.80
CA GLN A 137 2.68 6.61 -11.13
C GLN A 137 1.98 7.88 -11.60
N PRO A 138 1.82 8.05 -12.93
CA PRO A 138 0.99 9.13 -13.46
C PRO A 138 -0.45 9.04 -12.92
N MET A 139 -1.02 10.19 -12.59
CA MET A 139 -2.35 10.30 -11.95
C MET A 139 -3.48 9.62 -12.71
N ARG A 140 -3.39 9.61 -14.06
CA ARG A 140 -4.43 9.09 -14.96
C ARG A 140 -4.15 7.68 -15.48
N GLU A 141 -3.09 7.03 -15.02
CA GLU A 141 -2.72 5.68 -15.44
C GLU A 141 -2.99 4.71 -14.30
N PRO A 142 -3.90 3.73 -14.49
CA PRO A 142 -4.14 2.71 -13.47
C PRO A 142 -2.92 1.81 -13.31
N ARG A 143 -2.73 1.28 -12.10
CA ARG A 143 -1.72 0.25 -11.83
C ARG A 143 -1.99 -0.99 -12.64
N GLN A 144 -0.93 -1.68 -13.06
CA GLN A 144 -1.05 -2.97 -13.71
C GLN A 144 -1.06 -4.08 -12.65
N LEU A 145 -2.07 -4.96 -12.73
CA LEU A 145 -2.25 -6.03 -11.75
C LEU A 145 -1.02 -6.95 -11.67
N GLU A 146 -0.46 -7.35 -12.81
CA GLU A 146 0.72 -8.20 -12.88
C GLU A 146 1.93 -7.58 -12.17
N GLU A 147 2.12 -6.27 -12.26
CA GLU A 147 3.17 -5.56 -11.54
C GLU A 147 2.96 -5.63 -10.03
N MET A 148 1.72 -5.47 -9.59
CA MET A 148 1.36 -5.55 -8.17
C MET A 148 1.54 -6.96 -7.60
N GLU A 149 1.18 -7.98 -8.37
CA GLU A 149 1.41 -9.38 -8.01
C GLU A 149 2.91 -9.68 -7.82
N LYS A 150 3.75 -9.21 -8.74
CA LYS A 150 5.21 -9.35 -8.63
C LYS A 150 5.77 -8.56 -7.43
N ALA A 151 5.33 -7.33 -7.24
CA ALA A 151 5.78 -6.47 -6.14
C ALA A 151 5.43 -7.08 -4.76
N ALA A 152 4.26 -7.69 -4.63
CA ALA A 152 3.82 -8.34 -3.40
C ALA A 152 4.74 -9.50 -2.95
N MET A 153 5.49 -10.10 -3.87
CA MET A 153 6.39 -11.22 -3.58
C MET A 153 7.82 -10.79 -3.22
N ILE A 154 8.17 -9.51 -3.29
CA ILE A 154 9.57 -9.05 -3.17
C ILE A 154 10.19 -9.44 -1.82
N ASP A 155 9.48 -9.24 -0.72
CA ASP A 155 9.98 -9.54 0.62
C ASP A 155 10.30 -11.04 0.80
N ASP A 156 9.45 -11.90 0.24
CA ASP A 156 9.63 -13.35 0.30
C ASP A 156 10.85 -13.82 -0.52
N LEU A 157 11.09 -13.19 -1.67
CA LEU A 157 12.25 -13.48 -2.51
C LEU A 157 13.56 -13.06 -1.87
N LEU A 158 13.58 -11.93 -1.14
CA LEU A 158 14.74 -11.48 -0.39
C LEU A 158 15.05 -12.42 0.78
N ALA A 159 14.04 -12.85 1.53
CA ALA A 159 14.18 -13.81 2.63
C ALA A 159 14.74 -15.17 2.16
N GLN A 160 14.34 -15.66 0.97
CA GLN A 160 14.88 -16.88 0.36
C GLN A 160 16.35 -16.75 0.02
N ARG A 161 16.79 -15.62 -0.55
CA ARG A 161 18.20 -15.37 -0.88
C ARG A 161 19.11 -15.37 0.36
N ASP A 162 18.65 -14.80 1.45
CA ASP A 162 19.39 -14.76 2.70
C ASP A 162 19.57 -16.16 3.30
N ASN A 163 18.55 -17.03 3.20
CA ASN A 163 18.61 -18.42 3.62
C ASN A 163 19.58 -19.26 2.75
N GLU A 164 19.54 -19.10 1.44
CA GLU A 164 20.47 -19.81 0.53
C GLU A 164 21.91 -19.33 0.67
N GLY A 165 22.13 -18.04 0.98
CA GLY A 165 23.45 -17.48 1.26
C GLY A 165 24.07 -18.00 2.57
N GLY A 166 23.23 -18.26 3.57
CA GLY A 166 23.64 -18.83 4.87
C GLY A 166 24.13 -20.30 4.77
N GLU A 167 23.48 -21.10 3.92
CA GLU A 167 23.86 -22.49 3.72
C GLU A 167 25.21 -22.65 2.99
N ARG A 168 25.58 -21.72 2.09
CA ARG A 168 26.87 -21.77 1.39
C ARG A 168 28.08 -21.44 2.26
N LEU A 169 27.90 -20.71 3.36
CA LEU A 169 28.98 -20.39 4.29
C LEU A 169 29.20 -21.47 5.35
N GLY A 170 28.29 -22.43 5.49
CA GLY A 170 28.38 -23.55 6.45
C GLY A 170 29.02 -24.82 5.90
N ALA A 171 29.31 -24.91 4.59
CA ALA A 171 29.77 -26.13 3.92
C ALA A 171 31.29 -26.24 3.71
N SER A 172 32.10 -25.41 4.35
CA SER A 172 33.55 -25.49 4.31
C SER A 172 34.16 -25.72 5.71
N ARG A 173 34.07 -26.95 6.21
CA ARG A 173 34.98 -27.54 7.20
C ARG A 173 35.16 -29.02 6.93
#